data_76920bfe266389637418705f28b7990a
#
_entry.id   76920bfe266389637418705f28b7990a
#
_cell.length_a   1.000
_cell.length_b   1.000
_cell.length_c   1.000
_cell.angle_alpha   90.00
_cell.angle_beta   90.00
_cell.angle_gamma   90.00
#
_symmetry.space_group_name_H-M   'P 1'
#
loop_
_entity.id
_entity.type
_entity.pdbx_description
1 polymer ?
#
loop_
_entity_poly.entity_id
_entity_poly.type
_entity_poly.pdbx_seq_one_letter_code
_entity_poly.pdbx_strand_id
1 'polypeptide(L)'
;MPCFIFFYHAKKDTRGIMLDWILGWLRGIFKKKKAVSLGIYGSPNVGKTTLANRICVDLADEPMGAVSPVPHETRRVQKKENMTLKLKGFTLSMNLLDMPGIAVKVDYRDFLGYGISKDEAQKRAREATLGVVEAVRSLDKIDAALFVIDATEDPYTQVNITIIGNIEARDIPIVVVANKIDLPNANTQRIKEAFPGYEFVEVSAMTGENLTRLYSTIANKLS
;
A
#
# COMPACT_ATOMS: atom_id res chain seq x y z
N MET A 1 -1.56 50.29 -63.12
CA MET A 1 -2.43 49.84 -62.02
C MET A 1 -1.85 48.51 -61.51
N PRO A 2 -1.23 48.49 -60.34
CA PRO A 2 -0.71 47.22 -59.79
C PRO A 2 -1.70 46.58 -58.86
N CYS A 3 -1.84 45.28 -59.02
CA CYS A 3 -2.65 44.35 -58.23
C CYS A 3 -1.97 44.09 -56.88
N PHE A 4 -2.63 44.44 -55.78
CA PHE A 4 -2.18 44.11 -54.42
C PHE A 4 -2.59 42.65 -54.09
N ILE A 5 -1.61 41.77 -53.94
CA ILE A 5 -1.82 40.44 -53.39
C ILE A 5 -1.66 40.54 -51.85
N PHE A 6 -2.74 40.32 -51.13
CA PHE A 6 -2.73 40.20 -49.67
C PHE A 6 -2.15 38.82 -49.29
N PHE A 7 -0.96 38.80 -48.73
CA PHE A 7 -0.43 37.61 -48.01
C PHE A 7 -1.05 37.56 -46.62
N TYR A 8 -1.98 36.61 -46.44
CA TYR A 8 -2.51 36.28 -45.12
C TYR A 8 -1.49 35.42 -44.41
N HIS A 9 -0.71 35.97 -43.49
CA HIS A 9 0.20 35.24 -42.62
C HIS A 9 -0.61 34.62 -41.50
N ALA A 10 -0.94 33.33 -41.61
CA ALA A 10 -1.45 32.54 -40.52
C ALA A 10 -0.33 32.37 -39.48
N LYS A 11 -0.42 33.06 -38.35
CA LYS A 11 0.39 32.80 -37.16
C LYS A 11 0.05 31.40 -36.66
N LYS A 12 0.88 30.40 -37.00
CA LYS A 12 0.85 29.11 -36.32
C LYS A 12 1.15 29.33 -34.85
N ASP A 13 0.20 28.97 -34.01
CA ASP A 13 0.32 28.98 -32.54
C ASP A 13 1.42 27.99 -32.11
N THR A 14 2.65 28.47 -31.98
CA THR A 14 3.82 27.70 -31.61
C THR A 14 3.78 27.21 -30.15
N ARG A 15 2.85 27.74 -29.33
CA ARG A 15 2.68 27.34 -27.92
C ARG A 15 2.06 25.95 -27.79
N GLY A 16 1.10 25.59 -28.64
CA GLY A 16 0.48 24.27 -28.64
C GLY A 16 1.47 23.17 -29.02
N ILE A 17 2.26 23.39 -30.07
CA ILE A 17 3.24 22.40 -30.57
C ILE A 17 4.37 22.16 -29.56
N MET A 18 4.82 23.20 -28.86
CA MET A 18 5.85 23.06 -27.82
C MET A 18 5.34 22.32 -26.58
N LEU A 19 4.07 22.55 -26.20
CA LEU A 19 3.43 21.86 -25.08
C LEU A 19 3.22 20.35 -25.38
N ASP A 20 2.79 20.03 -26.60
CA ASP A 20 2.62 18.64 -27.05
C ASP A 20 3.97 17.91 -27.15
N TRP A 21 5.03 18.60 -27.56
CA TRP A 21 6.39 18.02 -27.60
C TRP A 21 6.95 17.80 -26.19
N ILE A 22 6.76 18.74 -25.26
CA ILE A 22 7.13 18.60 -23.84
C ILE A 22 6.33 17.48 -23.17
N LEU A 23 5.03 17.39 -23.41
CA LEU A 23 4.19 16.31 -22.90
C LEU A 23 4.55 14.96 -23.53
N GLY A 24 4.92 14.92 -24.81
CA GLY A 24 5.42 13.72 -25.49
C GLY A 24 6.77 13.29 -24.94
N TRP A 25 7.69 14.23 -24.66
CA TRP A 25 8.99 13.99 -24.05
C TRP A 25 8.84 13.52 -22.59
N LEU A 26 7.96 14.14 -21.79
CA LEU A 26 7.62 13.70 -20.44
C LEU A 26 6.99 12.30 -20.42
N ARG A 27 6.09 11.98 -21.37
CA ARG A 27 5.55 10.61 -21.54
C ARG A 27 6.64 9.59 -21.91
N GLY A 28 7.70 9.99 -22.62
CA GLY A 28 8.84 9.13 -22.98
C GLY A 28 9.82 8.89 -21.83
N ILE A 29 9.92 9.83 -20.86
CA ILE A 29 10.77 9.71 -19.67
C ILE A 29 10.11 8.80 -18.62
N PHE A 30 8.81 8.81 -18.49
CA PHE A 30 8.07 7.79 -17.75
C PHE A 30 8.08 6.49 -18.58
N LYS A 31 9.19 5.73 -18.55
CA LYS A 31 9.15 4.30 -18.87
C LYS A 31 8.00 3.74 -18.01
N LYS A 32 6.88 3.35 -18.64
CA LYS A 32 5.79 2.66 -17.96
C LYS A 32 6.44 1.52 -17.20
N LYS A 33 6.55 1.60 -15.88
CA LYS A 33 6.95 0.45 -15.07
C LYS A 33 6.02 -0.69 -15.46
N LYS A 34 6.57 -1.83 -15.83
CA LYS A 34 5.81 -2.98 -16.31
C LYS A 34 4.79 -3.45 -15.27
N ALA A 35 5.07 -3.21 -14.00
CA ALA A 35 4.17 -3.44 -12.86
C ALA A 35 4.55 -2.51 -11.71
N VAL A 36 3.56 -2.03 -10.96
CA VAL A 36 3.73 -1.20 -9.75
C VAL A 36 3.83 -2.13 -8.54
N SER A 37 4.79 -1.87 -7.65
CA SER A 37 4.98 -2.65 -6.42
C SER A 37 4.27 -1.96 -5.25
N LEU A 38 3.23 -2.60 -4.72
CA LEU A 38 2.42 -2.14 -3.59
C LEU A 38 2.78 -2.91 -2.34
N GLY A 39 3.27 -2.23 -1.30
CA GLY A 39 3.61 -2.83 -0.01
C GLY A 39 2.50 -2.65 1.02
N ILE A 40 2.20 -3.68 1.81
CA ILE A 40 1.23 -3.62 2.91
C ILE A 40 2.00 -3.58 4.23
N TYR A 41 1.88 -2.46 4.95
CA TYR A 41 2.56 -2.17 6.20
C TYR A 41 1.57 -1.98 7.34
N GLY A 42 2.02 -2.19 8.56
CA GLY A 42 1.22 -1.99 9.78
C GLY A 42 1.75 -2.83 10.94
N SER A 43 1.19 -2.60 12.12
CA SER A 43 1.47 -3.37 13.34
C SER A 43 1.15 -4.86 13.19
N PRO A 44 1.64 -5.74 14.07
CA PRO A 44 1.18 -7.12 14.11
C PRO A 44 -0.35 -7.19 14.30
N ASN A 45 -0.99 -8.22 13.74
CA ASN A 45 -2.43 -8.55 13.90
C ASN A 45 -3.46 -7.50 13.40
N VAL A 46 -3.05 -6.44 12.73
CA VAL A 46 -3.98 -5.47 12.11
C VAL A 46 -4.71 -6.00 10.87
N GLY A 47 -4.38 -7.23 10.43
CA GLY A 47 -5.02 -7.90 9.29
C GLY A 47 -4.35 -7.70 7.93
N LYS A 48 -3.04 -7.40 7.88
CA LYS A 48 -2.28 -7.24 6.63
C LYS A 48 -2.39 -8.45 5.71
N THR A 49 -2.07 -9.64 6.22
CA THR A 49 -2.12 -10.89 5.44
C THR A 49 -3.55 -11.24 5.03
N THR A 50 -4.55 -10.95 5.88
CA THR A 50 -5.97 -11.11 5.53
C THR A 50 -6.32 -10.22 4.34
N LEU A 51 -5.92 -8.95 4.39
CA LEU A 51 -6.14 -8.00 3.31
C LEU A 51 -5.38 -8.40 2.04
N ALA A 52 -4.11 -8.80 2.17
CA ALA A 52 -3.30 -9.30 1.05
C ALA A 52 -3.96 -10.49 0.37
N ASN A 53 -4.41 -11.49 1.15
CA ASN A 53 -5.10 -12.67 0.65
C ASN A 53 -6.38 -12.28 -0.10
N ARG A 54 -7.15 -11.35 0.47
CA ARG A 54 -8.38 -10.89 -0.17
C ARG A 54 -8.12 -10.21 -1.50
N ILE A 55 -7.13 -9.32 -1.56
CA ILE A 55 -6.70 -8.68 -2.81
C ILE A 55 -6.23 -9.73 -3.83
N CYS A 56 -5.46 -10.72 -3.39
CA CYS A 56 -4.96 -11.78 -4.27
C CYS A 56 -6.08 -12.67 -4.79
N VAL A 57 -7.05 -13.04 -3.96
CA VAL A 57 -8.23 -13.82 -4.40
C VAL A 57 -9.06 -13.02 -5.41
N ASP A 58 -9.32 -11.74 -5.13
CA ASP A 58 -10.13 -10.88 -6.02
C ASP A 58 -9.43 -10.58 -7.37
N LEU A 59 -8.10 -10.60 -7.44
CA LEU A 59 -7.34 -10.20 -8.63
C LEU A 59 -6.56 -11.33 -9.32
N ALA A 60 -6.35 -12.46 -8.65
CA ALA A 60 -5.53 -13.57 -9.14
C ALA A 60 -6.09 -14.96 -8.80
N ASP A 61 -7.30 -15.04 -8.23
CA ASP A 61 -8.01 -16.28 -7.84
C ASP A 61 -7.26 -17.19 -6.84
N GLU A 62 -6.18 -16.72 -6.22
CA GLU A 62 -5.36 -17.49 -5.29
C GLU A 62 -4.89 -16.66 -4.09
N PRO A 63 -4.94 -17.18 -2.85
CA PRO A 63 -4.41 -16.47 -1.68
C PRO A 63 -2.88 -16.36 -1.72
N MET A 64 -2.33 -15.41 -0.96
CA MET A 64 -0.90 -15.17 -0.84
C MET A 64 -0.26 -16.06 0.22
N GLY A 65 -0.91 -16.24 1.39
CA GLY A 65 -0.32 -16.97 2.51
C GLY A 65 -1.31 -17.34 3.61
N ALA A 66 -0.82 -18.04 4.62
CA ALA A 66 -1.61 -18.44 5.78
C ALA A 66 -1.90 -17.26 6.71
N VAL A 67 -3.09 -17.26 7.31
CA VAL A 67 -3.50 -16.32 8.36
C VAL A 67 -3.53 -17.06 9.69
N SER A 68 -2.98 -16.46 10.74
CA SER A 68 -2.92 -17.02 12.08
C SER A 68 -3.21 -15.94 13.14
N PRO A 69 -3.85 -16.27 14.27
CA PRO A 69 -4.00 -15.35 15.40
C PRO A 69 -2.69 -15.13 16.16
N VAL A 70 -1.66 -15.95 15.93
CA VAL A 70 -0.36 -15.80 16.58
C VAL A 70 0.34 -14.57 16.03
N PRO A 71 0.82 -13.63 16.88
CA PRO A 71 1.55 -12.46 16.43
C PRO A 71 2.79 -12.85 15.63
N HIS A 72 3.16 -12.03 14.64
CA HIS A 72 4.32 -12.25 13.78
C HIS A 72 4.33 -13.59 13.04
N GLU A 73 3.17 -14.08 12.58
CA GLU A 73 3.10 -15.28 11.73
C GLU A 73 3.79 -15.02 10.39
N THR A 74 3.54 -13.88 9.75
CA THR A 74 4.32 -13.44 8.58
C THR A 74 5.69 -12.94 9.03
N ARG A 75 6.71 -13.78 8.88
CA ARG A 75 8.08 -13.52 9.36
C ARG A 75 9.04 -13.08 8.26
N ARG A 76 8.63 -13.24 7.01
CA ARG A 76 9.35 -12.80 5.80
C ARG A 76 8.40 -12.10 4.86
N VAL A 77 8.93 -11.25 4.01
CA VAL A 77 8.13 -10.61 2.96
C VAL A 77 7.58 -11.69 2.02
N GLN A 78 6.26 -11.71 1.85
CA GLN A 78 5.60 -12.52 0.84
C GLN A 78 5.28 -11.64 -0.37
N LYS A 79 5.44 -12.18 -1.58
CA LYS A 79 5.24 -11.42 -2.83
C LYS A 79 4.36 -12.20 -3.79
N LYS A 80 3.34 -11.54 -4.33
CA LYS A 80 2.56 -11.99 -5.49
C LYS A 80 2.83 -11.03 -6.64
N GLU A 81 3.27 -11.56 -7.77
CA GLU A 81 3.67 -10.76 -8.93
C GLU A 81 2.63 -10.80 -10.04
N ASN A 82 2.70 -9.79 -10.92
CA ASN A 82 1.94 -9.73 -12.17
C ASN A 82 0.42 -9.79 -12.00
N MET A 83 -0.10 -9.26 -10.89
CA MET A 83 -1.53 -9.13 -10.69
C MET A 83 -2.09 -8.01 -11.58
N THR A 84 -3.35 -8.12 -11.98
CA THR A 84 -3.98 -7.13 -12.84
C THR A 84 -5.25 -6.58 -12.19
N LEU A 85 -5.20 -5.30 -11.81
CA LEU A 85 -6.37 -4.57 -11.35
C LEU A 85 -7.08 -3.95 -12.57
N LYS A 86 -8.32 -4.38 -12.82
CA LYS A 86 -9.17 -3.85 -13.89
C LYS A 86 -10.31 -3.04 -13.30
N LEU A 87 -10.38 -1.76 -13.63
CA LEU A 87 -11.48 -0.86 -13.32
C LEU A 87 -12.00 -0.24 -14.61
N LYS A 88 -13.20 0.39 -14.59
CA LYS A 88 -13.76 1.06 -15.78
C LYS A 88 -12.73 2.03 -16.39
N GLY A 89 -12.24 1.70 -17.59
CA GLY A 89 -11.30 2.55 -18.35
C GLY A 89 -9.85 2.52 -17.86
N PHE A 90 -9.51 1.70 -16.88
CA PHE A 90 -8.16 1.62 -16.31
C PHE A 90 -7.72 0.18 -16.07
N THR A 91 -6.47 -0.12 -16.40
CA THR A 91 -5.84 -1.42 -16.13
C THR A 91 -4.46 -1.16 -15.53
N LEU A 92 -4.23 -1.65 -14.31
CA LEU A 92 -2.96 -1.55 -13.58
C LEU A 92 -2.36 -2.95 -13.40
N SER A 93 -1.12 -3.13 -13.88
CA SER A 93 -0.32 -4.28 -13.50
C SER A 93 0.42 -3.98 -12.21
N MET A 94 0.31 -4.87 -11.21
CA MET A 94 0.88 -4.64 -9.89
C MET A 94 1.49 -5.90 -9.30
N ASN A 95 2.50 -5.68 -8.45
CA ASN A 95 3.01 -6.68 -7.52
C ASN A 95 2.55 -6.30 -6.12
N LEU A 96 2.10 -7.26 -5.34
CA LEU A 96 1.70 -7.07 -3.96
C LEU A 96 2.74 -7.69 -3.03
N LEU A 97 3.16 -6.94 -2.01
CA LEU A 97 4.11 -7.39 -1.00
C LEU A 97 3.43 -7.32 0.38
N ASP A 98 3.18 -8.48 0.98
CA ASP A 98 2.74 -8.58 2.38
C ASP A 98 3.97 -8.56 3.30
N MET A 99 4.04 -7.53 4.14
CA MET A 99 5.19 -7.29 5.00
C MET A 99 4.99 -7.93 6.38
N PRO A 100 6.07 -8.45 7.00
CA PRO A 100 6.06 -8.77 8.42
C PRO A 100 5.54 -7.60 9.24
N GLY A 101 4.80 -7.88 10.31
CA GLY A 101 4.33 -6.86 11.23
C GLY A 101 5.48 -6.12 11.88
N ILE A 102 5.52 -4.80 11.75
CA ILE A 102 6.53 -3.97 12.42
C ILE A 102 6.11 -3.81 13.88
N ALA A 103 7.03 -4.08 14.80
CA ALA A 103 6.89 -3.85 16.22
C ALA A 103 8.13 -3.09 16.74
N VAL A 104 7.94 -2.22 17.73
CA VAL A 104 9.06 -1.50 18.35
C VAL A 104 9.89 -2.43 19.22
N LYS A 105 9.24 -3.41 19.85
CA LYS A 105 9.88 -4.44 20.69
C LYS A 105 9.24 -5.78 20.40
N VAL A 106 10.06 -6.80 20.23
CA VAL A 106 9.61 -8.19 20.12
C VAL A 106 10.11 -8.95 21.36
N ASP A 107 9.19 -9.38 22.20
CA ASP A 107 9.50 -10.16 23.40
C ASP A 107 9.05 -11.60 23.22
N TYR A 108 9.94 -12.59 23.47
CA TYR A 108 9.58 -13.99 23.34
C TYR A 108 8.43 -14.40 24.29
N ARG A 109 8.25 -13.66 25.41
CA ARG A 109 7.17 -13.92 26.37
C ARG A 109 5.78 -13.71 25.78
N ASP A 110 5.66 -12.85 24.77
CA ASP A 110 4.39 -12.57 24.08
C ASP A 110 3.88 -13.81 23.32
N PHE A 111 4.78 -14.75 23.01
CA PHE A 111 4.43 -16.00 22.33
C PHE A 111 4.05 -17.14 23.30
N LEU A 112 4.46 -17.09 24.55
CA LEU A 112 4.19 -18.14 25.53
C LEU A 112 2.69 -18.31 25.81
N GLY A 113 1.91 -17.21 25.76
CA GLY A 113 0.45 -17.23 25.93
C GLY A 113 -0.31 -18.04 24.87
N TYR A 114 0.35 -18.41 23.77
CA TYR A 114 -0.23 -19.23 22.69
C TYR A 114 0.14 -20.71 22.80
N GLY A 115 0.62 -21.19 23.95
CA GLY A 115 0.97 -22.61 24.17
C GLY A 115 2.26 -23.06 23.47
N ILE A 116 3.12 -22.13 23.11
CA ILE A 116 4.39 -22.40 22.41
C ILE A 116 5.50 -22.60 23.45
N SER A 117 6.42 -23.55 23.24
CA SER A 117 7.56 -23.79 24.11
C SER A 117 8.49 -22.57 24.17
N LYS A 118 9.28 -22.45 25.27
CA LYS A 118 10.21 -21.32 25.45
C LYS A 118 11.22 -21.23 24.31
N ASP A 119 11.79 -22.35 23.87
CA ASP A 119 12.79 -22.39 22.81
C ASP A 119 12.20 -21.95 21.46
N GLU A 120 10.99 -22.43 21.13
CA GLU A 120 10.28 -22.02 19.94
C GLU A 120 9.85 -20.55 20.02
N ALA A 121 9.42 -20.07 21.19
CA ALA A 121 9.08 -18.66 21.42
C ALA A 121 10.30 -17.73 21.20
N GLN A 122 11.48 -18.12 21.70
CA GLN A 122 12.72 -17.37 21.47
C GLN A 122 13.13 -17.36 20.00
N LYS A 123 12.99 -18.49 19.30
CA LYS A 123 13.23 -18.58 17.86
C LYS A 123 12.29 -17.65 17.09
N ARG A 124 11.00 -17.69 17.39
CA ARG A 124 9.99 -16.80 16.78
C ARG A 124 10.28 -15.32 17.02
N ALA A 125 10.71 -14.94 18.21
CA ALA A 125 11.08 -13.56 18.52
C ALA A 125 12.28 -13.08 17.69
N ARG A 126 13.29 -13.94 17.48
CA ARG A 126 14.44 -13.62 16.60
C ARG A 126 13.98 -13.45 15.15
N GLU A 127 13.18 -14.38 14.64
CA GLU A 127 12.64 -14.31 13.27
C GLU A 127 11.76 -13.07 13.06
N ALA A 128 10.91 -12.72 14.03
CA ALA A 128 10.09 -11.53 14.00
C ALA A 128 10.95 -10.24 13.96
N THR A 129 12.03 -10.19 14.76
CA THR A 129 12.97 -9.05 14.71
C THR A 129 13.64 -8.91 13.35
N LEU A 130 14.07 -10.02 12.73
CA LEU A 130 14.62 -10.02 11.38
C LEU A 130 13.57 -9.57 10.35
N GLY A 131 12.32 -9.99 10.53
CA GLY A 131 11.20 -9.58 9.69
C GLY A 131 10.95 -8.06 9.73
N VAL A 132 11.07 -7.44 10.91
CA VAL A 132 10.99 -5.96 11.03
C VAL A 132 12.07 -5.27 10.19
N VAL A 133 13.32 -5.75 10.28
CA VAL A 133 14.43 -5.21 9.48
C VAL A 133 14.17 -5.39 7.99
N GLU A 134 13.67 -6.55 7.58
CA GLU A 134 13.33 -6.84 6.18
C GLU A 134 12.19 -5.94 5.67
N ALA A 135 11.15 -5.72 6.48
CA ALA A 135 10.04 -4.83 6.13
C ALA A 135 10.53 -3.39 5.89
N VAL A 136 11.39 -2.86 6.77
CA VAL A 136 11.96 -1.50 6.60
C VAL A 136 12.85 -1.41 5.35
N ARG A 137 13.70 -2.41 5.09
CA ARG A 137 14.55 -2.46 3.87
C ARG A 137 13.71 -2.60 2.59
N SER A 138 12.55 -3.22 2.68
CA SER A 138 11.67 -3.41 1.52
C SER A 138 10.96 -2.13 1.08
N LEU A 139 10.96 -1.07 1.91
CA LEU A 139 10.46 0.25 1.52
C LEU A 139 11.17 0.78 0.25
N ASP A 140 12.44 0.50 0.08
CA ASP A 140 13.21 0.96 -1.10
C ASP A 140 12.82 0.23 -2.40
N LYS A 141 11.94 -0.79 -2.32
CA LYS A 141 11.52 -1.64 -3.45
C LYS A 141 10.06 -1.45 -3.85
N ILE A 142 9.32 -0.59 -3.15
CA ILE A 142 7.90 -0.35 -3.42
C ILE A 142 7.67 1.02 -4.05
N ASP A 143 6.56 1.14 -4.76
CA ASP A 143 6.12 2.36 -5.42
C ASP A 143 5.02 3.07 -4.65
N ALA A 144 4.29 2.34 -3.78
CA ALA A 144 3.30 2.87 -2.86
C ALA A 144 3.10 1.93 -1.68
N ALA A 145 2.53 2.46 -0.59
CA ALA A 145 2.25 1.73 0.64
C ALA A 145 0.76 1.79 1.01
N LEU A 146 0.21 0.63 1.38
CA LEU A 146 -1.02 0.54 2.17
C LEU A 146 -0.61 0.48 3.64
N PHE A 147 -0.90 1.53 4.38
CA PHE A 147 -0.66 1.57 5.82
C PHE A 147 -1.93 1.12 6.55
N VAL A 148 -1.94 -0.14 7.00
CA VAL A 148 -3.10 -0.79 7.62
C VAL A 148 -3.07 -0.60 9.13
N ILE A 149 -4.17 -0.10 9.65
CA ILE A 149 -4.42 0.15 11.08
C ILE A 149 -5.69 -0.58 11.49
N ASP A 150 -5.67 -1.17 12.68
CA ASP A 150 -6.85 -1.76 13.30
C ASP A 150 -7.78 -0.66 13.81
N ALA A 151 -9.01 -0.61 13.31
CA ALA A 151 -10.00 0.40 13.69
C ALA A 151 -10.49 0.28 15.15
N THR A 152 -10.15 -0.81 15.83
CA THR A 152 -10.50 -1.04 17.23
C THR A 152 -9.42 -0.58 18.22
N GLU A 153 -8.22 -0.23 17.70
CA GLU A 153 -7.07 0.14 18.52
C GLU A 153 -6.77 1.65 18.49
N ASP A 154 -5.87 2.09 19.37
CA ASP A 154 -5.36 3.46 19.35
C ASP A 154 -4.45 3.67 18.12
N PRO A 155 -4.75 4.62 17.22
CA PRO A 155 -3.88 4.91 16.08
C PRO A 155 -2.54 5.57 16.47
N TYR A 156 -2.46 6.26 17.62
CA TYR A 156 -1.27 6.98 18.08
C TYR A 156 -0.25 6.10 18.79
N THR A 157 -0.05 4.87 18.31
CA THR A 157 1.00 4.02 18.88
C THR A 157 2.38 4.40 18.34
N GLN A 158 3.43 4.17 19.15
CA GLN A 158 4.82 4.36 18.71
C GLN A 158 5.13 3.57 17.42
N VAL A 159 4.54 2.40 17.28
CA VAL A 159 4.71 1.56 16.09
C VAL A 159 4.15 2.26 14.86
N ASN A 160 2.91 2.76 14.92
CA ASN A 160 2.25 3.41 13.79
C ASN A 160 3.00 4.69 13.38
N ILE A 161 3.45 5.50 14.34
CA ILE A 161 4.27 6.70 14.09
C ILE A 161 5.60 6.33 13.42
N THR A 162 6.24 5.25 13.90
CA THR A 162 7.51 4.79 13.31
C THR A 162 7.31 4.29 11.87
N ILE A 163 6.23 3.56 11.59
CA ILE A 163 5.94 3.06 10.24
C ILE A 163 5.73 4.23 9.28
N ILE A 164 4.81 5.13 9.61
CA ILE A 164 4.47 6.24 8.73
C ILE A 164 5.67 7.15 8.47
N GLY A 165 6.44 7.49 9.51
CA GLY A 165 7.65 8.30 9.38
C GLY A 165 8.72 7.66 8.50
N ASN A 166 8.87 6.32 8.51
CA ASN A 166 9.80 5.62 7.62
C ASN A 166 9.34 5.63 6.15
N ILE A 167 8.02 5.61 5.90
CA ILE A 167 7.45 5.68 4.55
C ILE A 167 7.58 7.11 4.03
N GLU A 168 7.23 8.12 4.83
CA GLU A 168 7.35 9.54 4.49
C GLU A 168 8.78 9.96 4.18
N ALA A 169 9.74 9.52 4.99
CA ALA A 169 11.16 9.84 4.80
C ALA A 169 11.73 9.34 3.45
N ARG A 170 10.95 8.55 2.69
CA ARG A 170 11.28 8.04 1.36
C ARG A 170 10.39 8.59 0.26
N ASP A 171 9.53 9.56 0.57
CA ASP A 171 8.56 10.15 -0.36
C ASP A 171 7.64 9.09 -1.03
N ILE A 172 7.36 7.97 -0.34
CA ILE A 172 6.51 6.90 -0.85
C ILE A 172 5.05 7.30 -0.68
N PRO A 173 4.22 7.26 -1.74
CA PRO A 173 2.79 7.51 -1.65
C PRO A 173 2.09 6.53 -0.69
N ILE A 174 1.26 7.08 0.22
CA ILE A 174 0.57 6.32 1.27
C ILE A 174 -0.94 6.35 1.03
N VAL A 175 -1.58 5.19 1.23
CA VAL A 175 -3.02 5.08 1.49
C VAL A 175 -3.19 4.50 2.89
N VAL A 176 -3.84 5.25 3.77
CA VAL A 176 -4.20 4.79 5.12
C VAL A 176 -5.44 3.92 5.04
N VAL A 177 -5.35 2.70 5.54
CA VAL A 177 -6.42 1.70 5.51
C VAL A 177 -6.86 1.38 6.94
N ALA A 178 -8.04 1.86 7.33
CA ALA A 178 -8.68 1.47 8.59
C ALA A 178 -9.38 0.12 8.39
N ASN A 179 -8.78 -0.93 8.93
CA ASN A 179 -9.30 -2.30 8.81
C ASN A 179 -10.11 -2.73 10.04
N LYS A 180 -10.86 -3.81 9.91
CA LYS A 180 -11.74 -4.40 10.93
C LYS A 180 -12.94 -3.54 11.29
N ILE A 181 -13.51 -2.84 10.30
CA ILE A 181 -14.72 -2.02 10.50
C ILE A 181 -15.97 -2.85 10.81
N ASP A 182 -15.91 -4.16 10.60
CA ASP A 182 -16.93 -5.13 10.97
C ASP A 182 -17.02 -5.35 12.48
N LEU A 183 -16.06 -4.91 13.26
CA LEU A 183 -16.07 -5.07 14.72
C LEU A 183 -16.83 -3.94 15.41
N PRO A 184 -17.60 -4.23 16.49
CA PRO A 184 -18.52 -3.26 17.10
C PRO A 184 -17.84 -2.06 17.77
N ASN A 185 -16.55 -2.17 18.11
CA ASN A 185 -15.75 -1.10 18.72
C ASN A 185 -14.85 -0.36 17.72
N ALA A 186 -15.05 -0.57 16.41
CA ALA A 186 -14.32 0.12 15.37
C ALA A 186 -14.59 1.64 15.40
N ASN A 187 -13.53 2.44 15.38
CA ASN A 187 -13.60 3.90 15.34
C ASN A 187 -12.66 4.45 14.27
N THR A 188 -13.14 4.52 13.05
CA THR A 188 -12.39 4.98 11.88
C THR A 188 -12.14 6.49 11.91
N GLN A 189 -13.05 7.26 12.52
CA GLN A 189 -12.89 8.71 12.66
C GLN A 189 -11.63 9.07 13.44
N ARG A 190 -11.30 8.32 14.49
CA ARG A 190 -10.09 8.52 15.28
C ARG A 190 -8.80 8.30 14.45
N ILE A 191 -8.81 7.33 13.53
CA ILE A 191 -7.68 7.10 12.60
C ILE A 191 -7.55 8.25 11.61
N LYS A 192 -8.67 8.71 11.06
CA LYS A 192 -8.70 9.84 10.12
C LYS A 192 -8.17 11.13 10.74
N GLU A 193 -8.49 11.37 12.01
CA GLU A 193 -7.98 12.50 12.78
C GLU A 193 -6.49 12.37 13.13
N ALA A 194 -6.01 11.14 13.35
CA ALA A 194 -4.62 10.87 13.65
C ALA A 194 -3.70 11.11 12.45
N PHE A 195 -4.18 10.85 11.23
CA PHE A 195 -3.40 10.93 10.00
C PHE A 195 -4.09 11.82 8.95
N PRO A 196 -4.22 13.14 9.24
CA PRO A 196 -4.85 14.07 8.31
C PRO A 196 -3.98 14.27 7.06
N GLY A 197 -4.64 14.47 5.91
CA GLY A 197 -3.94 14.75 4.64
C GLY A 197 -3.53 13.52 3.84
N TYR A 198 -3.73 12.30 4.36
CA TYR A 198 -3.56 11.07 3.59
C TYR A 198 -4.85 10.63 2.91
N GLU A 199 -4.71 9.93 1.79
CA GLU A 199 -5.81 9.14 1.24
C GLU A 199 -6.23 8.09 2.26
N PHE A 200 -7.54 8.00 2.52
CA PHE A 200 -8.08 7.20 3.61
C PHE A 200 -9.22 6.30 3.14
N VAL A 201 -9.14 5.02 3.47
CA VAL A 201 -10.17 4.03 3.16
C VAL A 201 -10.45 3.15 4.38
N GLU A 202 -11.72 2.96 4.65
CA GLU A 202 -12.25 2.08 5.68
C GLU A 202 -12.62 0.74 5.05
N VAL A 203 -12.13 -0.37 5.60
CA VAL A 203 -12.40 -1.71 5.04
C VAL A 203 -12.62 -2.76 6.13
N SER A 204 -13.30 -3.83 5.75
CA SER A 204 -13.15 -5.12 6.43
C SER A 204 -12.49 -6.11 5.48
N ALA A 205 -11.26 -6.47 5.76
CA ALA A 205 -10.57 -7.52 5.02
C ALA A 205 -11.24 -8.90 5.21
N MET A 206 -11.93 -9.10 6.33
CA MET A 206 -12.65 -10.33 6.65
C MET A 206 -13.93 -10.47 5.82
N THR A 207 -14.79 -9.46 5.81
CA THR A 207 -16.07 -9.50 5.11
C THR A 207 -16.00 -9.09 3.65
N GLY A 208 -14.97 -8.35 3.27
CA GLY A 208 -14.81 -7.75 1.93
C GLY A 208 -15.45 -6.38 1.78
N GLU A 209 -15.96 -5.80 2.87
CA GLU A 209 -16.60 -4.49 2.84
C GLU A 209 -15.63 -3.40 2.37
N ASN A 210 -16.11 -2.51 1.49
CA ASN A 210 -15.39 -1.36 0.92
C ASN A 210 -14.12 -1.68 0.10
N LEU A 211 -13.84 -2.93 -0.29
CA LEU A 211 -12.67 -3.26 -1.10
C LEU A 211 -12.71 -2.62 -2.50
N THR A 212 -13.88 -2.49 -3.10
CA THR A 212 -14.02 -1.77 -4.39
C THR A 212 -13.55 -0.32 -4.27
N ARG A 213 -13.83 0.34 -3.14
CA ARG A 213 -13.33 1.70 -2.85
C ARG A 213 -11.81 1.70 -2.69
N LEU A 214 -11.26 0.70 -1.99
CA LEU A 214 -9.80 0.55 -1.85
C LEU A 214 -9.13 0.39 -3.22
N TYR A 215 -9.65 -0.46 -4.10
CA TYR A 215 -9.11 -0.66 -5.45
C TYR A 215 -9.15 0.61 -6.29
N SER A 216 -10.24 1.37 -6.21
CA SER A 216 -10.36 2.67 -6.89
C SER A 216 -9.34 3.68 -6.36
N THR A 217 -9.13 3.73 -5.05
CA THR A 217 -8.16 4.62 -4.40
C THR A 217 -6.73 4.26 -4.81
N ILE A 218 -6.37 2.96 -4.81
CA ILE A 218 -5.06 2.48 -5.29
C ILE A 218 -4.84 2.89 -6.75
N ALA A 219 -5.83 2.66 -7.61
CA ALA A 219 -5.74 3.01 -9.02
C ALA A 219 -5.52 4.51 -9.24
N ASN A 220 -6.27 5.37 -8.53
CA ASN A 220 -6.14 6.82 -8.63
C ASN A 220 -4.79 7.35 -8.10
N LYS A 221 -4.23 6.70 -7.08
CA LYS A 221 -2.94 7.10 -6.49
C LYS A 221 -1.75 6.70 -7.37
N LEU A 222 -1.90 5.65 -8.20
CA LEU A 222 -0.84 5.04 -8.99
C LEU A 222 -0.96 5.28 -10.50
N SER A 223 -1.99 6.02 -10.93
CA SER A 223 -2.19 6.49 -12.32
C SER A 223 -1.56 7.90 -12.55
#